data_42380b811a2fd2af78c4c1807228f703
#
_entry.id   42380b811a2fd2af78c4c1807228f703
#
_cell.length_a   1.000
_cell.length_b   1.000
_cell.length_c   1.000
_cell.angle_alpha   90.00
_cell.angle_beta   90.00
_cell.angle_gamma   90.00
#
_symmetry.space_group_name_H-M   'P 1'
#
loop_
_entity.id
_entity.type
_entity.pdbx_description
1 polymer ?
#
loop_
_entity_poly.entity_id
_entity_poly.type
_entity_poly.pdbx_seq_one_letter_code
_entity_poly.pdbx_strand_id
1 'polypeptide(L)'
;MTLDKKMRILIVDDYTTMLRILRNLLRQLDLNNVDEAQNGEEALFKLRKETFDLVISDWNMQPMTGIDLLRQVRTDLKLKRIPFIMVTAESKTENVIVAKQAGVSNYIVKPFNAETLRMKIESVFKVAV
;
A
#
# COMPACT_ATOMS: atom_id res chain seq x y z
N MET A 1 -9.45 -3.67 -17.55
CA MET A 1 -7.99 -3.47 -17.55
C MET A 1 -7.30 -4.63 -16.85
N THR A 2 -6.29 -5.18 -17.49
CA THR A 2 -5.53 -6.29 -16.92
C THR A 2 -4.36 -5.75 -16.12
N LEU A 3 -4.20 -6.23 -14.89
CA LEU A 3 -3.06 -5.84 -14.05
C LEU A 3 -1.77 -6.47 -14.58
N ASP A 4 -0.67 -5.73 -14.48
CA ASP A 4 0.65 -6.25 -14.80
C ASP A 4 1.07 -7.25 -13.73
N LYS A 5 1.14 -8.52 -14.10
CA LYS A 5 1.47 -9.61 -13.16
C LYS A 5 2.92 -9.56 -12.70
N LYS A 6 3.76 -8.76 -13.34
CA LYS A 6 5.18 -8.61 -12.97
C LYS A 6 5.40 -7.44 -12.02
N MET A 7 4.38 -6.64 -11.72
CA MET A 7 4.56 -5.50 -10.83
C MET A 7 5.11 -5.95 -9.48
N ARG A 8 6.02 -5.14 -8.94
CA ARG A 8 6.59 -5.39 -7.62
C ARG A 8 5.81 -4.63 -6.57
N ILE A 9 5.31 -5.35 -5.59
CA ILE A 9 4.47 -4.80 -4.54
C ILE A 9 5.17 -4.95 -3.19
N LEU A 10 5.24 -3.86 -2.44
CA LEU A 10 5.70 -3.90 -1.05
C LEU A 10 4.47 -3.83 -0.15
N ILE A 11 4.29 -4.83 0.69
CA ILE A 11 3.23 -4.83 1.70
C ILE A 11 3.84 -4.55 3.06
N VAL A 12 3.21 -3.66 3.83
CA VAL A 12 3.75 -3.16 5.10
C VAL A 12 2.71 -3.30 6.19
N ASP A 13 3.04 -4.06 7.23
CA ASP A 13 2.18 -4.23 8.39
C ASP A 13 3.03 -4.80 9.53
N ASP A 14 2.84 -4.33 10.76
CA ASP A 14 3.55 -4.87 11.92
C ASP A 14 2.92 -6.17 12.45
N TYR A 15 1.77 -6.56 11.90
CA TYR A 15 1.07 -7.78 12.25
C TYR A 15 1.31 -8.83 11.15
N THR A 16 2.12 -9.84 11.47
CA THR A 16 2.55 -10.83 10.47
C THR A 16 1.40 -11.64 9.87
N THR A 17 0.33 -11.87 10.65
CA THR A 17 -0.85 -12.56 10.14
C THR A 17 -1.49 -11.76 9.00
N MET A 18 -1.53 -10.43 9.12
CA MET A 18 -2.08 -9.58 8.07
C MET A 18 -1.21 -9.59 6.82
N LEU A 19 0.10 -9.64 6.97
CA LEU A 19 1.01 -9.79 5.82
C LEU A 19 0.72 -11.07 5.06
N ARG A 20 0.47 -12.16 5.80
CA ARG A 20 0.12 -13.44 5.19
C ARG A 20 -1.21 -13.37 4.43
N ILE A 21 -2.20 -12.72 5.04
CA ILE A 21 -3.51 -12.53 4.42
C ILE A 21 -3.38 -11.73 3.11
N LEU A 22 -2.66 -10.60 3.16
CA LEU A 22 -2.43 -9.77 1.98
C LEU A 22 -1.72 -10.55 0.87
N ARG A 23 -0.67 -11.29 1.24
CA ARG A 23 0.07 -12.09 0.27
C ARG A 23 -0.83 -13.13 -0.40
N ASN A 24 -1.68 -13.79 0.39
CA ASN A 24 -2.61 -14.79 -0.15
C ASN A 24 -3.66 -14.17 -1.08
N LEU A 25 -4.18 -13.01 -0.72
CA LEU A 25 -5.15 -12.31 -1.57
C LEU A 25 -4.50 -11.86 -2.89
N LEU A 26 -3.27 -11.35 -2.82
CA LEU A 26 -2.52 -10.96 -4.02
C LEU A 26 -2.22 -12.16 -4.90
N ARG A 27 -1.91 -13.32 -4.30
CA ARG A 27 -1.68 -14.56 -5.04
C ARG A 27 -2.94 -14.99 -5.81
N GLN A 28 -4.12 -14.81 -5.23
CA GLN A 28 -5.39 -15.10 -5.91
C GLN A 28 -5.57 -14.23 -7.15
N LEU A 29 -4.92 -13.08 -7.19
CA LEU A 29 -4.94 -12.16 -8.33
C LEU A 29 -3.76 -12.39 -9.29
N ASP A 30 -2.98 -13.45 -9.06
CA ASP A 30 -1.74 -13.76 -9.79
C ASP A 30 -0.66 -12.69 -9.64
N LEU A 31 -0.70 -11.94 -8.54
CA LEU A 31 0.31 -10.95 -8.20
C LEU A 31 1.26 -11.57 -7.18
N ASN A 32 2.37 -12.14 -7.68
CA ASN A 32 3.26 -12.97 -6.87
C ASN A 32 4.60 -12.30 -6.56
N ASN A 33 4.89 -11.17 -7.15
CA ASN A 33 6.15 -10.46 -6.92
C ASN A 33 5.99 -9.48 -5.76
N VAL A 34 5.89 -10.04 -4.56
CA VAL A 34 5.53 -9.32 -3.34
C VAL A 34 6.66 -9.43 -2.33
N ASP A 35 7.09 -8.31 -1.78
CA ASP A 35 8.00 -8.26 -0.64
C ASP A 35 7.28 -7.65 0.56
N GLU A 36 7.85 -7.84 1.75
CA GLU A 36 7.21 -7.46 3.00
C GLU A 36 8.11 -6.54 3.83
N ALA A 37 7.48 -5.67 4.60
CA ALA A 37 8.14 -4.90 5.64
C ALA A 37 7.25 -4.88 6.88
N GLN A 38 7.85 -4.94 8.06
CA GLN A 38 7.11 -5.01 9.32
C GLN A 38 6.96 -3.66 10.00
N ASN A 39 7.58 -2.63 9.47
CA ASN A 39 7.45 -1.27 9.98
C ASN A 39 7.83 -0.27 8.90
N GLY A 40 7.58 1.01 9.19
CA GLY A 40 7.84 2.08 8.21
C GLY A 40 9.31 2.27 7.88
N GLU A 41 10.21 2.09 8.85
CA GLU A 41 11.64 2.24 8.62
C GLU A 41 12.17 1.16 7.67
N GLU A 42 11.76 -0.09 7.90
CA GLU A 42 12.11 -1.19 7.01
C GLU A 42 11.56 -0.96 5.61
N ALA A 43 10.31 -0.46 5.53
CA ALA A 43 9.69 -0.15 4.24
C ALA A 43 10.48 0.91 3.49
N LEU A 44 10.86 2.00 4.15
CA LEU A 44 11.66 3.06 3.53
C LEU A 44 13.01 2.56 3.05
N PHE A 45 13.67 1.74 3.87
CA PHE A 45 14.95 1.14 3.49
C PHE A 45 14.82 0.35 2.19
N LYS A 46 13.80 -0.51 2.10
CA LYS A 46 13.57 -1.32 0.91
C LYS A 46 13.20 -0.47 -0.31
N LEU A 47 12.34 0.53 -0.10
CA LEU A 47 11.89 1.41 -1.18
C LEU A 47 13.05 2.23 -1.77
N ARG A 48 14.01 2.62 -0.95
CA ARG A 48 15.17 3.37 -1.41
C ARG A 48 16.20 2.50 -2.10
N LYS A 49 16.25 1.22 -1.74
CA LYS A 49 17.23 0.27 -2.26
C LYS A 49 16.78 -0.40 -3.55
N GLU A 50 15.48 -0.68 -3.68
CA GLU A 50 14.93 -1.43 -4.80
C GLU A 50 13.75 -0.68 -5.40
N THR A 51 13.43 -0.99 -6.66
CA THR A 51 12.29 -0.38 -7.35
C THR A 51 11.01 -1.17 -7.07
N PHE A 52 9.98 -0.49 -6.59
CA PHE A 52 8.66 -1.05 -6.40
C PHE A 52 7.63 -0.26 -7.21
N ASP A 53 6.56 -0.93 -7.60
CA ASP A 53 5.49 -0.32 -8.40
C ASP A 53 4.29 0.08 -7.56
N LEU A 54 4.16 -0.49 -6.37
CA LEU A 54 3.01 -0.26 -5.50
C LEU A 54 3.39 -0.53 -4.06
N VAL A 55 2.88 0.30 -3.14
CA VAL A 55 2.96 0.06 -1.70
C VAL A 55 1.55 -0.12 -1.16
N ILE A 56 1.36 -1.17 -0.36
CA ILE A 56 0.11 -1.39 0.37
C ILE A 56 0.50 -1.43 1.85
N SER A 57 0.08 -0.43 2.62
CA SER A 57 0.50 -0.27 4.01
C SER A 57 -0.66 -0.15 4.96
N ASP A 58 -0.56 -0.83 6.10
CA ASP A 58 -1.47 -0.61 7.20
C ASP A 58 -1.30 0.80 7.77
N TRP A 59 -2.36 1.35 8.32
CA TRP A 59 -2.33 2.66 8.98
C TRP A 59 -1.73 2.56 10.38
N ASN A 60 -2.17 1.56 11.15
CA ASN A 60 -1.82 1.43 12.56
C ASN A 60 -0.54 0.61 12.73
N MET A 61 0.59 1.29 12.72
CA MET A 61 1.91 0.69 12.95
C MET A 61 2.70 1.55 13.92
N GLN A 62 3.73 0.98 14.53
CA GLN A 62 4.65 1.69 15.42
C GLN A 62 6.09 1.28 15.11
N PRO A 63 7.05 2.16 15.32
CA PRO A 63 6.95 3.55 15.78
C PRO A 63 6.46 4.53 14.72
N MET A 64 6.51 4.16 13.44
CA MET A 64 6.07 5.00 12.33
C MET A 64 4.72 4.50 11.84
N THR A 65 3.70 5.36 11.85
CA THR A 65 2.38 5.01 11.35
C THR A 65 2.38 4.94 9.82
N GLY A 66 1.32 4.34 9.25
CA GLY A 66 1.16 4.31 7.80
C GLY A 66 1.12 5.71 7.19
N ILE A 67 0.48 6.66 7.88
CA ILE A 67 0.42 8.04 7.39
C ILE A 67 1.79 8.71 7.44
N ASP A 68 2.59 8.42 8.46
CA ASP A 68 3.97 8.93 8.55
C ASP A 68 4.83 8.36 7.42
N LEU A 69 4.67 7.07 7.14
CA LEU A 69 5.36 6.43 6.02
C LEU A 69 4.97 7.09 4.70
N LEU A 70 3.67 7.32 4.48
CA LEU A 70 3.17 7.97 3.28
C LEU A 70 3.78 9.36 3.10
N ARG A 71 3.83 10.14 4.17
CA ARG A 71 4.43 11.49 4.13
C ARG A 71 5.90 11.43 3.76
N GLN A 72 6.65 10.49 4.33
CA GLN A 72 8.07 10.30 3.99
C GLN A 72 8.23 9.94 2.52
N VAL A 73 7.39 9.04 2.02
CA VAL A 73 7.42 8.62 0.61
C VAL A 73 7.13 9.81 -0.31
N ARG A 74 6.13 10.62 0.01
CA ARG A 74 5.73 11.75 -0.83
C ARG A 74 6.74 12.90 -0.83
N THR A 75 7.58 13.00 0.19
CA THR A 75 8.64 14.02 0.25
C THR A 75 9.98 13.54 -0.28
N ASP A 76 10.11 12.27 -0.57
CA ASP A 76 11.34 11.68 -1.13
C ASP A 76 11.31 11.87 -2.65
N LEU A 77 12.34 12.53 -3.20
CA LEU A 77 12.39 12.85 -4.63
C LEU A 77 12.32 11.62 -5.52
N LYS A 78 12.85 10.50 -5.04
CA LYS A 78 12.85 9.23 -5.78
C LYS A 78 11.51 8.50 -5.68
N LEU A 79 10.80 8.65 -4.58
CA LEU A 79 9.62 7.84 -4.24
C LEU A 79 8.30 8.59 -4.33
N LYS A 80 8.33 9.90 -4.52
CA LYS A 80 7.16 10.76 -4.34
C LYS A 80 5.95 10.40 -5.21
N ARG A 81 6.13 9.66 -6.28
CA ARG A 81 5.04 9.32 -7.22
C ARG A 81 4.59 7.87 -7.14
N ILE A 82 5.18 7.07 -6.24
CA ILE A 82 4.82 5.66 -6.17
C ILE A 82 3.35 5.52 -5.75
N PRO A 83 2.57 4.67 -6.44
CA PRO A 83 1.21 4.37 -5.99
C PRO A 83 1.22 3.79 -4.58
N PHE A 84 0.33 4.30 -3.72
CA PHE A 84 0.29 3.95 -2.30
C PHE A 84 -1.16 3.73 -1.89
N ILE A 85 -1.46 2.53 -1.42
CA ILE A 85 -2.79 2.18 -0.90
C ILE A 85 -2.67 2.03 0.61
N MET A 86 -3.53 2.74 1.34
CA MET A 86 -3.60 2.64 2.79
C MET A 86 -4.67 1.63 3.19
N VAL A 87 -4.33 0.71 4.09
CA VAL A 87 -5.26 -0.27 4.64
C VAL A 87 -5.60 0.15 6.06
N THR A 88 -6.88 0.28 6.36
CA THR A 88 -7.32 0.77 7.66
C THR A 88 -8.57 0.05 8.13
N ALA A 89 -8.71 -0.10 9.46
CA ALA A 89 -9.95 -0.58 10.07
C ALA A 89 -10.97 0.55 10.21
N GLU A 90 -10.56 1.79 9.94
CA GLU A 90 -11.37 2.98 10.18
C GLU A 90 -11.88 3.61 8.88
N SER A 91 -13.18 3.88 8.82
CA SER A 91 -13.79 4.54 7.68
C SER A 91 -14.19 5.98 8.00
N LYS A 92 -13.68 6.54 9.09
CA LYS A 92 -14.03 7.91 9.51
C LYS A 92 -13.60 8.92 8.46
N THR A 93 -14.49 9.84 8.16
CA THR A 93 -14.25 10.89 7.17
C THR A 93 -12.98 11.68 7.46
N GLU A 94 -12.71 11.97 8.72
CA GLU A 94 -11.52 12.71 9.15
C GLU A 94 -10.24 11.99 8.72
N ASN A 95 -10.18 10.68 8.89
CA ASN A 95 -9.01 9.88 8.52
C ASN A 95 -8.84 9.81 7.01
N VAL A 96 -9.94 9.71 6.27
CA VAL A 96 -9.91 9.74 4.82
C VAL A 96 -9.35 11.06 4.31
N ILE A 97 -9.77 12.18 4.91
CA ILE A 97 -9.28 13.51 4.55
C ILE A 97 -7.78 13.63 4.82
N VAL A 98 -7.32 13.16 5.99
CA VAL A 98 -5.89 13.18 6.34
C VAL A 98 -5.08 12.38 5.32
N ALA A 99 -5.55 11.20 4.95
CA ALA A 99 -4.87 10.36 3.96
C ALA A 99 -4.79 11.05 2.60
N LYS A 100 -5.88 11.68 2.16
CA LYS A 100 -5.90 12.39 0.89
C LYS A 100 -4.94 13.57 0.90
N GLN A 101 -4.90 14.33 1.99
CA GLN A 101 -3.97 15.46 2.12
C GLN A 101 -2.53 15.01 2.12
N ALA A 102 -2.24 13.83 2.64
CA ALA A 102 -0.91 13.24 2.64
C ALA A 102 -0.52 12.64 1.28
N GLY A 103 -1.45 12.55 0.34
CA GLY A 103 -1.18 12.09 -1.01
C GLY A 103 -1.38 10.61 -1.25
N VAL A 104 -2.30 9.95 -0.51
CA VAL A 104 -2.63 8.55 -0.75
C VAL A 104 -3.27 8.38 -2.13
N SER A 105 -2.91 7.28 -2.84
CA SER A 105 -3.51 6.98 -4.14
C SER A 105 -4.92 6.43 -3.98
N ASN A 106 -5.12 5.56 -2.98
CA ASN A 106 -6.42 5.03 -2.61
C ASN A 106 -6.32 4.43 -1.21
N TYR A 107 -7.45 4.06 -0.64
CA TYR A 107 -7.50 3.39 0.66
C TYR A 107 -8.48 2.23 0.61
N ILE A 108 -8.31 1.28 1.53
CA ILE A 108 -9.18 0.12 1.62
C ILE A 108 -9.50 -0.13 3.09
N VAL A 109 -10.75 -0.43 3.40
CA VAL A 109 -11.23 -0.63 4.77
C VAL A 109 -11.31 -2.13 5.07
N LYS A 110 -10.77 -2.53 6.21
CA LYS A 110 -10.85 -3.91 6.70
C LYS A 110 -12.25 -4.22 7.23
N PRO A 111 -12.76 -5.42 7.06
CA PRO A 111 -12.21 -6.52 6.28
C PRO A 111 -12.51 -6.34 4.78
N PHE A 112 -11.68 -6.95 3.94
CA PHE A 112 -11.86 -6.87 2.49
C PHE A 112 -11.50 -8.22 1.86
N ASN A 113 -11.94 -8.41 0.61
CA ASN A 113 -11.66 -9.63 -0.15
C ASN A 113 -10.77 -9.35 -1.35
N ALA A 114 -10.42 -10.40 -2.09
CA ALA A 114 -9.55 -10.26 -3.26
C ALA A 114 -10.15 -9.34 -4.33
N GLU A 115 -11.46 -9.41 -4.53
CA GLU A 115 -12.13 -8.58 -5.55
C GLU A 115 -12.03 -7.09 -5.20
N THR A 116 -12.27 -6.72 -3.94
CA THR A 116 -12.12 -5.34 -3.49
C THR A 116 -10.68 -4.87 -3.65
N LEU A 117 -9.72 -5.72 -3.26
CA LEU A 117 -8.31 -5.41 -3.41
C LEU A 117 -7.95 -5.20 -4.88
N ARG A 118 -8.42 -6.06 -5.78
CA ARG A 118 -8.21 -5.94 -7.21
C ARG A 118 -8.72 -4.59 -7.73
N MET A 119 -9.93 -4.22 -7.35
CA MET A 119 -10.54 -2.96 -7.80
C MET A 119 -9.72 -1.75 -7.34
N LYS A 120 -9.24 -1.78 -6.10
CA LYS A 120 -8.42 -0.68 -5.56
C LYS A 120 -7.07 -0.59 -6.28
N ILE A 121 -6.43 -1.72 -6.54
CA ILE A 121 -5.16 -1.73 -7.27
C ILE A 121 -5.37 -1.20 -8.69
N GLU A 122 -6.39 -1.68 -9.39
CA GLU A 122 -6.68 -1.20 -10.74
C GLU A 122 -6.90 0.31 -10.75
N SER A 123 -7.59 0.85 -9.75
CA SER A 123 -7.91 2.28 -9.69
C SER A 123 -6.65 3.15 -9.62
N VAL A 124 -5.58 2.69 -8.94
CA VAL A 124 -4.36 3.50 -8.78
C VAL A 124 -3.47 3.45 -10.01
N PHE A 125 -3.70 2.50 -10.92
CA PHE A 125 -2.96 2.40 -12.18
C PHE A 125 -3.78 2.90 -13.37
N LYS A 126 -4.99 3.37 -13.14
CA LYS A 126 -5.84 3.87 -14.20
C LYS A 126 -5.33 5.22 -14.68
N VAL A 127 -5.02 5.29 -15.97
CA VAL A 127 -4.53 6.53 -16.55
C VAL A 127 -5.72 7.46 -16.76
N ALA A 128 -5.59 8.71 -16.29
CA ALA A 128 -6.59 9.74 -16.56
C ALA A 128 -6.53 10.08 -18.05
N VAL A 129 -7.66 9.97 -18.69
CA VAL A 129 -7.77 10.26 -20.12
C VAL A 129 -8.37 11.63 -20.30
#